data_4444a6908f1329d283b6336519adba0f
#
_entry.id   4444a6908f1329d283b6336519adba0f
#
_cell.length_a   1.000
_cell.length_b   1.000
_cell.length_c   1.000
_cell.angle_alpha   90.00
_cell.angle_beta   90.00
_cell.angle_gamma   90.00
#
_symmetry.space_group_name_H-M   'P 1'
#
loop_
_entity.id
_entity.type
_entity.pdbx_description
1 polymer ?
#
loop_
_entity_poly.entity_id
_entity_poly.type
_entity_poly.pdbx_seq_one_letter_code
_entity_poly.pdbx_strand_id
1 'polypeptide(L)'
;MSVKAVLRYVTYVMRRHPSAETTATARCLNPECRWTSEPTGNADVCTDMCIQHTGRTGHMTFLREFSEVAVVERIPSLRGTTASYGRDPVFMGQWQA
;
A
#
# COMPACT_ATOMS: atom_id res chain seq x y z
N MET A 1 4.74 3.71 -4.78
CA MET A 1 5.93 3.43 -4.56
C MET A 1 6.34 2.11 -5.03
N SER A 2 7.43 1.85 -5.34
CA SER A 2 7.83 0.57 -5.81
C SER A 2 9.04 0.12 -5.08
N VAL A 3 9.16 -1.18 -4.98
CA VAL A 3 10.27 -1.80 -4.33
C VAL A 3 11.00 -2.58 -5.38
N LYS A 4 12.31 -2.49 -5.40
CA LYS A 4 13.08 -3.20 -6.37
C LYS A 4 14.07 -4.13 -5.73
N ALA A 5 14.35 -5.20 -6.37
CA ALA A 5 15.39 -6.12 -5.95
C ALA A 5 16.06 -6.65 -7.21
N VAL A 6 17.34 -6.85 -7.16
CA VAL A 6 18.09 -7.34 -8.31
C VAL A 6 18.66 -8.70 -7.96
N LEU A 7 18.33 -9.71 -8.77
CA LEU A 7 18.81 -11.04 -8.57
C LEU A 7 19.42 -11.50 -9.85
N ARG A 8 20.69 -11.81 -9.86
CA ARG A 8 21.37 -12.22 -11.06
C ARG A 8 21.16 -11.20 -12.14
N TYR A 9 20.55 -11.56 -13.18
CA TYR A 9 20.39 -10.67 -14.31
C TYR A 9 18.98 -10.19 -14.44
N VAL A 10 18.21 -10.24 -13.39
CA VAL A 10 16.82 -9.88 -13.48
C VAL A 10 16.50 -8.88 -12.39
N THR A 11 15.74 -7.88 -12.71
CA THR A 11 15.29 -6.90 -11.75
C THR A 11 13.82 -7.16 -11.50
N TYR A 12 13.44 -7.20 -10.23
CA TYR A 12 12.05 -7.34 -9.87
C TYR A 12 11.57 -6.00 -9.33
N VAL A 13 10.41 -5.59 -9.80
CA VAL A 13 9.82 -4.33 -9.40
C VAL A 13 8.41 -4.57 -8.95
N MET A 14 8.02 -4.04 -7.82
CA MET A 14 6.65 -4.18 -7.38
C MET A 14 5.92 -2.88 -7.65
N ARG A 15 4.73 -2.99 -8.21
CA ARG A 15 3.94 -1.80 -8.47
C ARG A 15 2.48 -2.13 -8.28
N ARG A 16 1.65 -1.13 -8.17
CA ARG A 16 0.24 -1.38 -8.02
C ARG A 16 -0.29 -2.00 -9.30
N HIS A 17 -1.17 -2.98 -9.16
CA HIS A 17 -1.75 -3.63 -10.30
C HIS A 17 -2.57 -2.60 -11.07
N PRO A 18 -2.36 -2.45 -12.35
CA PRO A 18 -3.00 -1.38 -13.10
C PRO A 18 -4.50 -1.50 -13.24
N SER A 19 -5.02 -2.70 -13.17
CA SER A 19 -6.43 -2.88 -13.33
C SER A 19 -7.18 -3.06 -12.04
N ALA A 20 -6.50 -3.09 -10.93
CA ALA A 20 -7.16 -3.33 -9.67
C ALA A 20 -7.41 -2.03 -8.97
N GLU A 21 -8.40 -2.04 -8.11
CA GLU A 21 -8.76 -0.84 -7.41
C GLU A 21 -8.17 -0.81 -6.04
N THR A 22 -7.86 0.38 -5.56
CA THR A 22 -7.45 0.56 -4.19
C THR A 22 -8.71 0.77 -3.40
N THR A 23 -8.79 0.23 -2.22
CA THR A 23 -9.94 0.41 -1.37
C THR A 23 -9.52 0.97 -0.03
N ALA A 24 -10.23 1.98 0.42
CA ALA A 24 -9.99 2.59 1.72
C ALA A 24 -11.25 2.48 2.55
N THR A 25 -11.12 2.09 3.80
CA THR A 25 -12.25 2.02 4.72
C THR A 25 -11.79 2.51 6.07
N ALA A 26 -12.72 2.88 6.91
CA ALA A 26 -12.42 3.32 8.26
C ALA A 26 -13.53 2.88 9.19
N ARG A 27 -13.21 2.68 10.45
CA ARG A 27 -14.25 2.43 11.41
C ARG A 27 -13.91 3.16 12.69
N CYS A 28 -14.95 3.56 13.41
CA CYS A 28 -14.76 4.29 14.63
C CYS A 28 -14.38 3.33 15.73
N LEU A 29 -13.42 3.71 16.56
CA LEU A 29 -12.97 2.85 17.61
C LEU A 29 -13.63 3.15 18.95
N ASN A 30 -14.60 4.03 18.98
CA ASN A 30 -15.31 4.27 20.21
C ASN A 30 -16.06 2.98 20.57
N PRO A 31 -15.94 2.50 21.78
CA PRO A 31 -16.48 1.19 22.12
C PRO A 31 -17.96 1.01 21.87
N GLU A 32 -18.71 2.09 21.95
CA GLU A 32 -20.12 1.92 21.73
C GLU A 32 -20.56 2.34 20.37
N CYS A 33 -19.67 2.73 19.50
CA CYS A 33 -20.00 3.17 18.19
C CYS A 33 -19.75 2.06 17.19
N ARG A 34 -20.67 1.88 16.24
CA ARG A 34 -20.46 0.87 15.24
C ARG A 34 -20.35 1.44 13.87
N TRP A 35 -19.98 2.69 13.79
CA TRP A 35 -19.88 3.36 12.49
C TRP A 35 -18.72 2.86 11.67
N THR A 36 -18.96 2.63 10.40
CA THR A 36 -17.90 2.35 9.45
C THR A 36 -18.15 3.21 8.23
N SER A 37 -17.07 3.57 7.54
CA SER A 37 -17.22 4.33 6.33
C SER A 37 -17.58 3.39 5.19
N GLU A 38 -18.05 3.95 4.10
CA GLU A 38 -18.25 3.17 2.94
C GLU A 38 -16.93 2.94 2.28
N PRO A 39 -16.71 1.80 1.65
CA PRO A 39 -15.45 1.59 0.96
C PRO A 39 -15.33 2.57 -0.19
N THR A 40 -14.15 3.10 -0.38
CA THR A 40 -13.94 4.06 -1.44
C THR A 40 -12.54 3.87 -2.01
N GLY A 41 -12.38 4.21 -3.25
CA GLY A 41 -11.06 4.14 -3.88
C GLY A 41 -10.24 5.38 -3.64
N ASN A 42 -10.76 6.34 -2.89
CA ASN A 42 -10.05 7.58 -2.70
C ASN A 42 -9.84 7.82 -1.21
N ALA A 43 -8.60 7.86 -0.79
CA ALA A 43 -8.30 8.03 0.62
C ALA A 43 -8.80 9.35 1.18
N ASP A 44 -8.84 10.37 0.36
CA ASP A 44 -9.32 11.66 0.83
C ASP A 44 -10.80 11.62 1.12
N VAL A 45 -11.56 10.87 0.35
CA VAL A 45 -12.97 10.73 0.59
C VAL A 45 -13.16 9.97 1.91
N CYS A 46 -12.34 8.96 2.17
CA CYS A 46 -12.41 8.25 3.41
C CYS A 46 -12.10 9.19 4.59
N THR A 47 -11.14 10.06 4.42
CA THR A 47 -10.79 11.04 5.42
C THR A 47 -11.99 11.96 5.70
N ASP A 48 -12.64 12.41 4.65
CA ASP A 48 -13.78 13.29 4.83
C ASP A 48 -14.91 12.60 5.58
N MET A 49 -15.13 11.34 5.31
CA MET A 49 -16.17 10.62 6.03
C MET A 49 -15.86 10.52 7.52
N CYS A 50 -14.59 10.32 7.85
CA CYS A 50 -14.20 10.27 9.25
C CYS A 50 -14.39 11.64 9.91
N ILE A 51 -14.04 12.70 9.22
CA ILE A 51 -14.17 14.03 9.76
C ILE A 51 -15.63 14.35 9.99
N GLN A 52 -16.48 13.94 9.07
CA GLN A 52 -17.89 14.19 9.25
C GLN A 52 -18.45 13.42 10.44
N HIS A 53 -17.98 12.21 10.63
CA HIS A 53 -18.44 11.41 11.76
C HIS A 53 -18.00 12.09 13.07
N THR A 54 -16.76 12.61 13.10
CA THR A 54 -16.28 13.32 14.27
C THR A 54 -17.14 14.57 14.52
N GLY A 55 -17.50 15.26 13.47
CA GLY A 55 -18.30 16.47 13.64
C GLY A 55 -19.67 16.19 14.21
N ARG A 56 -20.20 14.99 13.95
CA ARG A 56 -21.51 14.69 14.46
C ARG A 56 -21.49 14.02 15.81
N THR A 57 -20.45 13.35 16.17
CA THR A 57 -20.43 12.53 17.38
C THR A 57 -19.37 12.91 18.37
N GLY A 58 -18.33 13.57 17.94
CA GLY A 58 -17.19 13.85 18.82
C GLY A 58 -16.20 12.72 18.92
N HIS A 59 -16.44 11.59 18.22
CA HIS A 59 -15.52 10.48 18.29
C HIS A 59 -14.32 10.82 17.40
N MET A 60 -13.12 10.64 17.87
CA MET A 60 -11.97 11.09 17.13
C MET A 60 -10.95 10.01 16.80
N THR A 61 -11.19 8.79 17.13
CA THR A 61 -10.21 7.73 16.88
C THR A 61 -10.77 6.71 15.92
N PHE A 62 -10.03 6.41 14.87
CA PHE A 62 -10.49 5.52 13.85
C PHE A 62 -9.42 4.54 13.46
N LEU A 63 -9.84 3.36 13.05
CA LEU A 63 -8.94 2.42 12.42
C LEU A 63 -9.17 2.56 10.94
N ARG A 64 -8.13 2.83 10.19
CA ARG A 64 -8.26 2.98 8.75
C ARG A 64 -7.51 1.86 8.07
N GLU A 65 -8.10 1.31 7.03
CA GLU A 65 -7.48 0.26 6.29
C GLU A 65 -7.45 0.60 4.82
N PHE A 66 -6.31 0.34 4.20
CA PHE A 66 -6.16 0.56 2.78
C PHE A 66 -5.70 -0.73 2.17
N SER A 67 -6.29 -1.12 1.06
CA SER A 67 -5.86 -2.33 0.40
C SER A 67 -5.69 -2.07 -1.08
N GLU A 68 -4.74 -2.71 -1.66
CA GLU A 68 -4.53 -2.60 -3.08
C GLU A 68 -3.88 -3.88 -3.54
N VAL A 69 -4.03 -4.18 -4.80
CA VAL A 69 -3.42 -5.35 -5.38
C VAL A 69 -2.12 -4.89 -6.01
N ALA A 70 -1.05 -5.55 -5.68
CA ALA A 70 0.26 -5.21 -6.22
C ALA A 70 0.76 -6.37 -7.06
N VAL A 71 1.58 -6.07 -8.01
CA VAL A 71 2.13 -7.11 -8.86
C VAL A 71 3.62 -6.90 -8.92
N VAL A 72 4.35 -8.00 -8.95
CA VAL A 72 5.78 -7.96 -9.10
C VAL A 72 6.08 -8.29 -10.55
N GLU A 73 6.82 -7.43 -11.19
CA GLU A 73 7.19 -7.63 -12.57
C GLU A 73 8.64 -7.95 -12.67
N ARG A 74 8.99 -8.84 -13.58
CA ARG A 74 10.36 -9.18 -13.80
C ARG A 74 10.85 -8.45 -15.02
N ILE A 75 11.90 -7.70 -14.88
CA ILE A 75 12.45 -6.93 -15.97
C ILE A 75 13.86 -7.38 -16.17
N PRO A 76 14.23 -7.79 -17.35
CA PRO A 76 15.60 -8.22 -17.57
C PRO A 76 16.56 -7.08 -17.27
N SER A 77 17.61 -7.36 -16.57
CA SER A 77 18.56 -6.35 -16.25
C SER A 77 19.44 -6.07 -17.43
N LEU A 78 19.77 -4.85 -17.63
CA LEU A 78 20.72 -4.54 -18.66
C LEU A 78 22.00 -4.50 -17.98
N ARG A 79 23.03 -4.94 -18.66
CA ARG A 79 24.22 -4.99 -18.12
C ARG A 79 24.54 -3.76 -17.52
N GLY A 80 25.12 -3.49 -16.75
CA GLY A 80 25.49 -2.28 -16.23
C GLY A 80 24.51 -1.70 -15.30
N THR A 81 23.35 -1.73 -15.64
CA THR A 81 22.42 -1.10 -14.86
C THR A 81 22.24 -1.77 -13.59
N THR A 82 22.42 -2.95 -13.54
CA THR A 82 22.13 -3.61 -12.37
C THR A 82 23.04 -3.29 -11.34
N ALA A 83 24.11 -3.09 -11.67
CA ALA A 83 25.09 -2.92 -10.74
C ALA A 83 24.72 -1.96 -9.72
N SER A 84 24.13 -0.99 -10.05
CA SER A 84 23.95 -0.05 -9.13
C SER A 84 23.26 -0.41 -7.95
N TYR A 85 22.36 -1.14 -8.01
CA TYR A 85 21.78 -1.43 -6.86
C TYR A 85 22.09 -2.54 -6.38
N GLY A 86 22.56 -3.15 -6.97
CA GLY A 86 22.77 -4.35 -6.60
C GLY A 86 23.30 -4.57 -5.41
N ARG A 87 23.74 -3.98 -4.95
CA ARG A 87 24.34 -4.28 -3.98
C ARG A 87 23.85 -5.14 -3.27
N ASP A 88 23.09 -5.28 -3.17
CA ASP A 88 22.72 -6.03 -2.34
C ASP A 88 21.81 -6.89 -2.37
N PRO A 89 21.86 -7.67 -3.00
CA PRO A 89 21.00 -8.66 -3.09
C PRO A 89 20.92 -9.28 -1.83
N VAL A 90 21.79 -9.25 -1.16
CA VAL A 90 21.82 -9.85 -0.08
C VAL A 90 20.78 -9.57 0.73
N PHE A 91 20.55 -8.47 0.97
CA PHE A 91 19.68 -8.25 1.85
C PHE A 91 18.44 -8.63 1.37
N MET A 92 18.34 -8.84 0.21
CA MET A 92 17.20 -9.21 -0.28
C MET A 92 16.86 -10.41 0.12
N GLY A 93 17.63 -11.18 0.38
CA GLY A 93 17.26 -12.42 0.69
C GLY A 93 16.43 -12.33 1.81
N GLN A 94 16.62 -11.54 2.64
CA GLN A 94 15.88 -11.56 3.65
C GLN A 94 14.64 -11.05 3.45
N TRP A 95 14.41 -10.15 2.83
CA TRP A 95 13.16 -9.76 2.89
C TRP A 95 12.26 -10.32 2.03
N GLN A 96 12.61 -11.08 1.39
CA GLN A 96 11.78 -11.62 0.60
C GLN A 96 11.10 -12.53 1.16
N ALA A 97 11.25 -12.87 1.90
CA ALA A 97 10.55 -13.90 2.38
C ALA A 97 9.22 -13.67 2.41
#